data_55761bc30e1bd55e9c76d99fd085e3b6
#
_entry.id   55761bc30e1bd55e9c76d99fd085e3b6
#
_cell.length_a   1.000
_cell.length_b   1.000
_cell.length_c   1.000
_cell.angle_alpha   90.00
_cell.angle_beta   90.00
_cell.angle_gamma   90.00
#
_symmetry.space_group_name_H-M   'P 1'
#
loop_
_entity.id
_entity.type
_entity.pdbx_description
1 polymer ?
#
loop_
_entity_poly.entity_id
_entity_poly.type
_entity_poly.pdbx_seq_one_letter_code
_entity_poly.pdbx_strand_id
1 'polypeptide(L)'
;MKSNYKKKLTLSLLIGFLLSSFFSERMEAKIELIDRVIAVVDSGVIMESELNQRVQDIIGRLRSEGTELPPKELLEEQVLERLIIEEIQLQIGDSAGVKISDAELNRALSMLASQNSMNLEQFKESLDANNESYSKLRDSVRKELIIQRVQRGKVGANIEISEQEIENFLNSEEGRSKLAEQYNVQQILLSLNSEAPESEVNSTKEKGADIIRRYNEGESFEKLAATYSSDQNALEGGSLGWRKATELPTLFSDVVAKMKVGEASELIRSGAGFHIIRLAEKRGDVVKFEDQTLVRHILVQLSEIRSEKQTKDLMNEIYQKLVDGEDFKQLARQYSEDPGSKMEGGELGWSAPDTFDPAFEEVMNSVDTGEVSRPFQSSFGWHILEVLDRRNEDISDDVRKNRAYSIIFNRKFEQELQRTLIELRSESYVDIKLNS
;
A
#
# COMPACT_ATOMS: atom_id res chain seq x y z
N MET A 1 -34.55 -72.72 58.50
CA MET A 1 -34.45 -71.95 57.27
C MET A 1 -33.53 -70.73 57.46
N LYS A 2 -32.27 -70.83 57.86
CA LYS A 2 -31.34 -69.69 58.08
C LYS A 2 -29.87 -70.04 57.84
N SER A 3 -29.54 -70.94 56.91
CA SER A 3 -28.15 -71.37 56.74
C SER A 3 -27.64 -71.20 55.27
N ASN A 4 -28.48 -70.91 54.27
CA ASN A 4 -28.05 -70.89 52.86
C ASN A 4 -27.79 -69.52 52.28
N TYR A 5 -28.03 -68.43 53.05
CA TYR A 5 -27.82 -67.03 52.48
C TYR A 5 -26.40 -66.54 52.69
N LYS A 6 -25.63 -67.04 53.63
CA LYS A 6 -24.25 -66.58 53.88
C LYS A 6 -23.23 -67.18 52.94
N LYS A 7 -23.49 -68.33 52.30
CA LYS A 7 -22.58 -68.93 51.33
C LYS A 7 -22.69 -68.37 49.92
N LYS A 8 -23.81 -67.75 49.54
CA LYS A 8 -23.95 -67.10 48.25
C LYS A 8 -23.38 -65.66 48.17
N LEU A 9 -23.26 -65.02 49.35
CA LEU A 9 -22.75 -63.63 49.39
C LEU A 9 -21.21 -63.58 49.37
N THR A 10 -20.52 -64.59 49.87
CA THR A 10 -19.05 -64.67 49.84
C THR A 10 -18.49 -65.11 48.50
N LEU A 11 -19.24 -65.84 47.68
CA LEU A 11 -18.80 -66.23 46.32
C LEU A 11 -18.97 -65.12 45.29
N SER A 12 -19.97 -64.25 45.44
CA SER A 12 -20.15 -63.05 44.59
C SER A 12 -19.10 -62.00 44.86
N LEU A 13 -18.57 -61.83 46.04
CA LEU A 13 -17.51 -60.86 46.34
C LEU A 13 -16.12 -61.33 45.85
N LEU A 14 -15.87 -62.64 45.78
CA LEU A 14 -14.58 -63.15 45.24
C LEU A 14 -14.52 -63.12 43.74
N ILE A 15 -15.64 -63.23 43.03
CA ILE A 15 -15.66 -63.13 41.54
C ILE A 15 -15.58 -61.62 41.07
N GLY A 16 -16.12 -60.68 41.89
CA GLY A 16 -15.95 -59.24 41.64
C GLY A 16 -14.53 -58.72 41.78
N PHE A 17 -13.72 -59.38 42.72
CA PHE A 17 -12.31 -58.98 42.95
C PHE A 17 -11.32 -59.57 41.92
N LEU A 18 -11.68 -60.64 41.23
CA LEU A 18 -10.88 -61.29 40.20
C LEU A 18 -11.12 -60.72 38.85
N LEU A 19 -12.23 -59.97 38.60
CA LEU A 19 -12.52 -59.29 37.33
C LEU A 19 -12.00 -57.84 37.29
N SER A 20 -11.61 -57.25 38.43
CA SER A 20 -11.03 -55.89 38.46
C SER A 20 -9.52 -55.86 38.25
N SER A 21 -8.85 -56.99 38.16
CA SER A 21 -7.38 -57.07 37.99
C SER A 21 -6.94 -57.32 36.54
N PHE A 22 -7.88 -57.33 35.55
CA PHE A 22 -7.55 -57.56 34.16
C PHE A 22 -7.78 -56.34 33.23
N PHE A 23 -8.20 -55.19 33.80
CA PHE A 23 -8.30 -53.94 33.04
C PHE A 23 -7.27 -52.92 33.54
N SER A 24 -6.01 -53.33 33.68
CA SER A 24 -4.89 -52.39 33.61
C SER A 24 -4.53 -52.24 32.13
N GLU A 25 -5.34 -51.52 31.37
CA GLU A 25 -4.85 -50.94 30.13
C GLU A 25 -3.64 -50.12 30.54
N ARG A 26 -2.47 -50.58 30.10
CA ARG A 26 -1.28 -49.74 30.03
C ARG A 26 -1.66 -48.54 29.17
N MET A 27 -2.00 -47.44 29.81
CA MET A 27 -1.88 -46.14 29.16
C MET A 27 -0.37 -45.96 28.84
N GLU A 28 0.07 -46.46 27.70
CA GLU A 28 1.30 -45.96 27.12
C GLU A 28 1.10 -44.49 26.93
N ALA A 29 1.73 -43.69 27.75
CA ALA A 29 1.86 -42.26 27.52
C ALA A 29 2.58 -42.15 26.18
N LYS A 30 1.81 -41.85 25.14
CA LYS A 30 2.38 -41.48 23.83
C LYS A 30 3.19 -40.23 24.08
N ILE A 31 4.50 -40.35 24.10
CA ILE A 31 5.40 -39.20 24.12
C ILE A 31 5.17 -38.51 22.76
N GLU A 32 4.27 -37.55 22.72
CA GLU A 32 4.21 -36.64 21.60
C GLU A 32 5.44 -35.76 21.72
N LEU A 33 6.35 -35.90 20.77
CA LEU A 33 7.41 -34.92 20.56
C LEU A 33 6.72 -33.59 20.24
N ILE A 34 6.80 -32.64 21.15
CA ILE A 34 6.07 -31.38 21.03
C ILE A 34 6.59 -30.55 19.87
N ASP A 35 7.88 -30.48 19.65
CA ASP A 35 8.57 -29.89 18.50
C ASP A 35 10.10 -30.06 18.69
N ARG A 36 10.90 -29.87 17.64
CA ARG A 36 12.35 -29.96 17.71
C ARG A 36 13.00 -28.63 17.32
N VAL A 37 13.99 -28.20 18.11
CA VAL A 37 14.82 -27.04 17.75
C VAL A 37 15.80 -27.48 16.66
N ILE A 38 15.74 -26.84 15.50
CA ILE A 38 16.62 -27.11 14.34
C ILE A 38 17.70 -26.07 14.12
N ALA A 39 17.54 -24.87 14.68
CA ALA A 39 18.59 -23.88 14.77
C ALA A 39 18.44 -23.01 16.02
N VAL A 40 19.57 -22.59 16.60
CA VAL A 40 19.67 -21.56 17.62
C VAL A 40 20.26 -20.33 16.95
N VAL A 41 19.61 -19.19 17.12
CA VAL A 41 20.00 -17.91 16.48
C VAL A 41 20.06 -16.85 17.58
N ASP A 42 21.26 -16.47 17.99
CA ASP A 42 21.50 -15.58 19.15
C ASP A 42 20.67 -16.00 20.38
N SER A 43 19.63 -15.23 20.74
CA SER A 43 18.72 -15.52 21.87
C SER A 43 17.45 -16.30 21.47
N GLY A 44 17.23 -16.53 20.19
CA GLY A 44 16.03 -17.19 19.64
C GLY A 44 16.30 -18.61 19.15
N VAL A 45 15.24 -19.28 18.74
CA VAL A 45 15.29 -20.64 18.20
C VAL A 45 14.36 -20.77 17.00
N ILE A 46 14.71 -21.62 16.06
CA ILE A 46 13.86 -22.03 14.94
C ILE A 46 13.42 -23.47 15.16
N MET A 47 12.12 -23.70 15.06
CA MET A 47 11.52 -25.01 15.28
C MET A 47 11.36 -25.78 13.97
N GLU A 48 11.39 -27.10 14.06
CA GLU A 48 11.19 -27.99 12.90
C GLU A 48 9.80 -27.81 12.26
N SER A 49 8.78 -27.61 13.08
CA SER A 49 7.43 -27.31 12.60
C SER A 49 7.37 -26.04 11.78
N GLU A 50 8.11 -24.99 12.16
CA GLU A 50 8.15 -23.71 11.42
C GLU A 50 8.81 -23.89 10.06
N LEU A 51 9.95 -24.60 10.00
CA LEU A 51 10.60 -24.94 8.73
C LEU A 51 9.69 -25.73 7.81
N ASN A 52 9.08 -26.82 8.34
CA ASN A 52 8.21 -27.69 7.57
C ASN A 52 6.99 -26.92 7.03
N GLN A 53 6.35 -26.09 7.84
CA GLN A 53 5.24 -25.26 7.38
C GLN A 53 5.66 -24.34 6.23
N ARG A 54 6.76 -23.61 6.39
CA ARG A 54 7.26 -22.66 5.38
C ARG A 54 7.62 -23.40 4.07
N VAL A 55 8.24 -24.57 4.18
CA VAL A 55 8.56 -25.41 3.01
C VAL A 55 7.28 -25.86 2.29
N GLN A 56 6.26 -26.32 3.03
CA GLN A 56 4.97 -26.71 2.43
C GLN A 56 4.26 -25.55 1.73
N ASP A 57 4.27 -24.36 2.33
CA ASP A 57 3.68 -23.16 1.74
C ASP A 57 4.36 -22.80 0.39
N ILE A 58 5.69 -22.91 0.33
CA ILE A 58 6.46 -22.67 -0.89
C ILE A 58 6.17 -23.73 -1.95
N ILE A 59 6.13 -25.01 -1.57
CA ILE A 59 5.80 -26.11 -2.47
C ILE A 59 4.39 -25.93 -3.04
N GLY A 60 3.41 -25.57 -2.22
CA GLY A 60 2.05 -25.29 -2.63
C GLY A 60 1.98 -24.21 -3.72
N ARG A 61 2.67 -23.10 -3.49
CA ARG A 61 2.74 -21.98 -4.44
C ARG A 61 3.41 -22.38 -5.75
N LEU A 62 4.61 -22.99 -5.70
CA LEU A 62 5.33 -23.42 -6.91
C LEU A 62 4.50 -24.37 -7.77
N ARG A 63 3.74 -25.29 -7.12
CA ARG A 63 2.83 -26.21 -7.83
C ARG A 63 1.67 -25.46 -8.49
N SER A 64 1.08 -24.47 -7.82
CA SER A 64 0.00 -23.67 -8.39
C SER A 64 0.45 -22.84 -9.60
N GLU A 65 1.74 -22.45 -9.63
CA GLU A 65 2.38 -21.72 -10.72
C GLU A 65 2.90 -22.65 -11.83
N GLY A 66 2.79 -23.97 -11.67
CA GLY A 66 3.31 -24.96 -12.63
C GLY A 66 4.83 -25.00 -12.70
N THR A 67 5.53 -24.50 -11.68
CA THR A 67 7.00 -24.45 -11.62
C THR A 67 7.57 -25.78 -11.11
N GLU A 68 8.65 -26.25 -11.72
CA GLU A 68 9.36 -27.45 -11.28
C GLU A 68 9.95 -27.25 -9.88
N LEU A 69 9.76 -28.26 -9.01
CA LEU A 69 10.23 -28.21 -7.63
C LEU A 69 11.74 -28.48 -7.56
N PRO A 70 12.51 -27.69 -6.82
CA PRO A 70 13.89 -27.99 -6.53
C PRO A 70 14.01 -29.24 -5.64
N PRO A 71 15.20 -29.88 -5.54
CA PRO A 71 15.45 -30.96 -4.58
C PRO A 71 15.05 -30.51 -3.16
N LYS A 72 14.40 -31.43 -2.42
CA LYS A 72 13.84 -31.14 -1.11
C LYS A 72 14.87 -30.59 -0.14
N GLU A 73 16.04 -31.22 -0.10
CA GLU A 73 17.15 -30.85 0.80
C GLU A 73 17.64 -29.41 0.52
N LEU A 74 17.74 -29.04 -0.75
CA LEU A 74 18.14 -27.69 -1.15
C LEU A 74 17.08 -26.66 -0.74
N LEU A 75 15.79 -27.02 -0.91
CA LEU A 75 14.68 -26.14 -0.51
C LEU A 75 14.65 -25.94 1.02
N GLU A 76 14.84 -27.02 1.78
CA GLU A 76 14.90 -26.95 3.25
C GLU A 76 16.07 -26.07 3.73
N GLU A 77 17.26 -26.21 3.13
CA GLU A 77 18.42 -25.38 3.44
C GLU A 77 18.18 -23.90 3.14
N GLN A 78 17.64 -23.59 1.98
CA GLN A 78 17.32 -22.20 1.60
C GLN A 78 16.25 -21.56 2.50
N VAL A 79 15.22 -22.33 2.86
CA VAL A 79 14.16 -21.87 3.74
C VAL A 79 14.67 -21.66 5.16
N LEU A 80 15.52 -22.58 5.67
CA LEU A 80 16.14 -22.43 6.99
C LEU A 80 17.01 -21.17 7.05
N GLU A 81 17.87 -20.93 6.06
CA GLU A 81 18.71 -19.74 6.04
C GLU A 81 17.87 -18.45 6.00
N ARG A 82 16.74 -18.45 5.29
CA ARG A 82 15.80 -17.35 5.30
C ARG A 82 15.17 -17.14 6.69
N LEU A 83 14.73 -18.20 7.36
CA LEU A 83 14.19 -18.13 8.72
C LEU A 83 15.21 -17.60 9.72
N ILE A 84 16.50 -18.00 9.57
CA ILE A 84 17.60 -17.47 10.40
C ILE A 84 17.73 -15.96 10.23
N ILE A 85 17.74 -15.47 8.99
CA ILE A 85 17.83 -14.03 8.69
C ILE A 85 16.58 -13.28 9.17
N GLU A 86 15.39 -13.86 9.05
CA GLU A 86 14.13 -13.28 9.58
C GLU A 86 14.21 -13.16 11.12
N GLU A 87 14.67 -14.20 11.81
CA GLU A 87 14.82 -14.22 13.28
C GLU A 87 15.82 -13.16 13.77
N ILE A 88 16.98 -13.04 13.12
CA ILE A 88 17.97 -11.99 13.44
C ILE A 88 17.34 -10.59 13.36
N GLN A 89 16.60 -10.33 12.29
CA GLN A 89 15.94 -9.02 12.10
C GLN A 89 14.85 -8.77 13.13
N LEU A 90 14.08 -9.80 13.52
CA LEU A 90 13.06 -9.66 14.56
C LEU A 90 13.69 -9.33 15.92
N GLN A 91 14.82 -9.95 16.27
CA GLN A 91 15.55 -9.64 17.50
C GLN A 91 16.12 -8.22 17.50
N ILE A 92 16.62 -7.75 16.35
CA ILE A 92 17.04 -6.35 16.18
C ILE A 92 15.83 -5.42 16.39
N GLY A 93 14.68 -5.77 15.82
CA GLY A 93 13.45 -5.00 15.98
C GLY A 93 13.00 -4.92 17.44
N ASP A 94 13.04 -6.04 18.16
CA ASP A 94 12.69 -6.10 19.60
C ASP A 94 13.66 -5.24 20.42
N SER A 95 14.97 -5.42 20.21
CA SER A 95 16.02 -4.66 20.90
C SER A 95 15.93 -3.15 20.66
N ALA A 96 15.51 -2.74 19.46
CA ALA A 96 15.28 -1.35 19.08
C ALA A 96 13.91 -0.82 19.53
N GLY A 97 13.07 -1.63 20.17
CA GLY A 97 11.73 -1.24 20.63
C GLY A 97 10.74 -0.97 19.48
N VAL A 98 10.92 -1.60 18.32
CA VAL A 98 10.02 -1.46 17.17
C VAL A 98 8.67 -2.08 17.49
N LYS A 99 7.61 -1.26 17.45
CA LYS A 99 6.24 -1.68 17.73
C LYS A 99 5.34 -1.36 16.55
N ILE A 100 4.51 -2.31 16.15
CA ILE A 100 3.48 -2.13 15.11
C ILE A 100 2.14 -1.94 15.82
N SER A 101 1.50 -0.78 15.59
CA SER A 101 0.18 -0.51 16.16
C SER A 101 -0.91 -1.34 15.48
N ASP A 102 -2.02 -1.59 16.20
CA ASP A 102 -3.15 -2.31 15.60
C ASP A 102 -3.76 -1.56 14.42
N ALA A 103 -3.75 -0.24 14.42
CA ALA A 103 -4.21 0.56 13.31
C ALA A 103 -3.35 0.35 12.04
N GLU A 104 -2.04 0.29 12.19
CA GLU A 104 -1.10 0.03 11.10
C GLU A 104 -1.25 -1.39 10.56
N LEU A 105 -1.33 -2.38 11.45
CA LEU A 105 -1.55 -3.77 11.10
C LEU A 105 -2.89 -3.97 10.36
N ASN A 106 -3.97 -3.35 10.83
CA ASN A 106 -5.26 -3.42 10.17
C ASN A 106 -5.25 -2.77 8.78
N ARG A 107 -4.51 -1.67 8.60
CA ARG A 107 -4.33 -1.08 7.25
C ARG A 107 -3.61 -2.04 6.31
N ALA A 108 -2.54 -2.69 6.75
CA ALA A 108 -1.81 -3.67 5.94
C ALA A 108 -2.70 -4.86 5.55
N LEU A 109 -3.48 -5.39 6.50
CA LEU A 109 -4.43 -6.48 6.24
C LEU A 109 -5.57 -6.05 5.29
N SER A 110 -6.05 -4.81 5.39
CA SER A 110 -7.06 -4.28 4.48
C SER A 110 -6.51 -4.10 3.06
N MET A 111 -5.25 -3.68 2.92
CA MET A 111 -4.59 -3.63 1.61
C MET A 111 -4.44 -5.03 1.00
N LEU A 112 -4.07 -6.03 1.80
CA LEU A 112 -3.97 -7.42 1.36
C LEU A 112 -5.33 -7.97 0.90
N ALA A 113 -6.41 -7.67 1.64
CA ALA A 113 -7.77 -8.01 1.25
C ALA A 113 -8.16 -7.35 -0.08
N SER A 114 -7.85 -6.05 -0.25
CA SER A 114 -8.14 -5.30 -1.46
C SER A 114 -7.40 -5.83 -2.69
N GLN A 115 -6.16 -6.31 -2.54
CA GLN A 115 -5.41 -6.98 -3.61
C GLN A 115 -6.11 -8.26 -4.12
N ASN A 116 -6.91 -8.89 -3.25
CA ASN A 116 -7.76 -10.02 -3.59
C ASN A 116 -9.20 -9.62 -3.97
N SER A 117 -9.44 -8.33 -4.25
CA SER A 117 -10.76 -7.78 -4.58
C SER A 117 -11.82 -8.03 -3.49
N MET A 118 -11.39 -8.07 -2.22
CA MET A 118 -12.23 -8.33 -1.03
C MET A 118 -12.12 -7.18 -0.04
N ASN A 119 -13.15 -7.00 0.79
CA ASN A 119 -13.00 -6.26 2.03
C ASN A 119 -12.43 -7.18 3.12
N LEU A 120 -12.02 -6.60 4.26
CA LEU A 120 -11.36 -7.36 5.34
C LEU A 120 -12.23 -8.48 5.92
N GLU A 121 -13.56 -8.31 5.98
CA GLU A 121 -14.49 -9.31 6.51
C GLU A 121 -14.63 -10.50 5.55
N GLN A 122 -14.84 -10.22 4.25
CA GLN A 122 -14.85 -11.24 3.21
C GLN A 122 -13.53 -12.01 3.14
N PHE A 123 -12.42 -11.30 3.37
CA PHE A 123 -11.10 -11.92 3.39
C PHE A 123 -10.94 -12.89 4.57
N LYS A 124 -11.43 -12.54 5.77
CA LYS A 124 -11.46 -13.45 6.93
C LYS A 124 -12.30 -14.69 6.64
N GLU A 125 -13.51 -14.50 6.08
CA GLU A 125 -14.37 -15.62 5.70
C GLU A 125 -13.71 -16.55 4.69
N SER A 126 -12.96 -16.00 3.72
CA SER A 126 -12.24 -16.81 2.74
C SER A 126 -11.10 -17.63 3.35
N LEU A 127 -10.38 -17.08 4.34
CA LEU A 127 -9.36 -17.81 5.10
C LEU A 127 -9.98 -18.97 5.89
N ASP A 128 -11.07 -18.72 6.60
CA ASP A 128 -11.77 -19.74 7.38
C ASP A 128 -12.30 -20.86 6.45
N ALA A 129 -12.83 -20.53 5.27
CA ALA A 129 -13.27 -21.51 4.28
C ALA A 129 -12.12 -22.39 3.75
N ASN A 130 -10.90 -21.88 3.72
CA ASN A 130 -9.68 -22.59 3.31
C ASN A 130 -8.96 -23.27 4.49
N ASN A 131 -9.53 -23.26 5.72
CA ASN A 131 -8.90 -23.72 6.95
C ASN A 131 -7.59 -22.98 7.29
N GLU A 132 -7.47 -21.73 6.88
CA GLU A 132 -6.35 -20.85 7.20
C GLU A 132 -6.69 -19.98 8.43
N SER A 133 -5.73 -19.83 9.35
CA SER A 133 -5.94 -19.06 10.56
C SER A 133 -5.68 -17.58 10.35
N TYR A 134 -6.71 -16.74 10.50
CA TYR A 134 -6.56 -15.28 10.50
C TYR A 134 -5.58 -14.78 11.56
N SER A 135 -5.53 -15.42 12.74
CA SER A 135 -4.55 -15.05 13.79
C SER A 135 -3.11 -15.28 13.32
N LYS A 136 -2.83 -16.43 12.70
CA LYS A 136 -1.49 -16.74 12.16
C LYS A 136 -1.11 -15.75 11.05
N LEU A 137 -2.02 -15.44 10.16
CA LEU A 137 -1.79 -14.44 9.11
C LEU A 137 -1.49 -13.06 9.73
N ARG A 138 -2.27 -12.63 10.71
CA ARG A 138 -2.08 -11.37 11.45
C ARG A 138 -0.69 -11.29 12.08
N ASP A 139 -0.23 -12.39 12.70
CA ASP A 139 1.09 -12.46 13.31
C ASP A 139 2.22 -12.45 12.25
N SER A 140 2.02 -13.13 11.11
CA SER A 140 2.97 -13.10 9.99
C SER A 140 3.09 -11.69 9.40
N VAL A 141 1.98 -10.99 9.18
CA VAL A 141 1.99 -9.60 8.68
C VAL A 141 2.67 -8.66 9.70
N ARG A 142 2.46 -8.87 11.00
CA ARG A 142 3.15 -8.09 12.04
C ARG A 142 4.66 -8.30 11.98
N LYS A 143 5.14 -9.56 11.89
CA LYS A 143 6.55 -9.88 11.74
C LYS A 143 7.15 -9.21 10.50
N GLU A 144 6.48 -9.30 9.36
CA GLU A 144 6.90 -8.66 8.12
C GLU A 144 7.03 -7.14 8.25
N LEU A 145 6.07 -6.47 8.89
CA LEU A 145 6.12 -5.01 9.13
C LEU A 145 7.28 -4.63 10.06
N ILE A 146 7.60 -5.46 11.07
CA ILE A 146 8.78 -5.25 11.94
C ILE A 146 10.06 -5.36 11.10
N ILE A 147 10.21 -6.43 10.31
CA ILE A 147 11.36 -6.66 9.44
C ILE A 147 11.55 -5.50 8.47
N GLN A 148 10.49 -5.06 7.78
CA GLN A 148 10.54 -3.91 6.87
C GLN A 148 10.98 -2.63 7.57
N ARG A 149 10.54 -2.39 8.81
CA ARG A 149 10.94 -1.23 9.60
C ARG A 149 12.41 -1.29 10.01
N VAL A 150 12.89 -2.47 10.42
CA VAL A 150 14.31 -2.71 10.72
C VAL A 150 15.17 -2.50 9.47
N GLN A 151 14.80 -3.08 8.34
CA GLN A 151 15.49 -2.91 7.07
C GLN A 151 15.54 -1.43 6.66
N ARG A 152 14.40 -0.73 6.71
CA ARG A 152 14.34 0.70 6.38
C ARG A 152 15.24 1.54 7.28
N GLY A 153 15.26 1.25 8.58
CA GLY A 153 16.11 1.98 9.54
C GLY A 153 17.59 1.69 9.36
N LYS A 154 17.96 0.41 9.17
CA LYS A 154 19.38 0.00 9.05
C LYS A 154 19.98 0.37 7.69
N VAL A 155 19.23 0.18 6.61
CA VAL A 155 19.69 0.36 5.24
C VAL A 155 19.45 1.79 4.76
N GLY A 156 18.23 2.32 4.98
CA GLY A 156 17.83 3.61 4.44
C GLY A 156 18.67 4.78 4.96
N ALA A 157 19.12 4.71 6.22
CA ALA A 157 19.97 5.74 6.82
C ALA A 157 21.36 5.88 6.17
N ASN A 158 21.82 4.85 5.47
CA ASN A 158 23.15 4.81 4.83
C ASN A 158 23.10 5.18 3.35
N ILE A 159 21.91 5.47 2.80
CA ILE A 159 21.74 5.79 1.39
C ILE A 159 21.77 7.29 1.21
N GLU A 160 22.84 7.78 0.60
CA GLU A 160 22.95 9.14 0.15
C GLU A 160 22.78 9.21 -1.38
N ILE A 161 21.99 10.17 -1.84
CA ILE A 161 21.77 10.45 -3.26
C ILE A 161 22.01 11.94 -3.48
N SER A 162 23.04 12.26 -4.27
CA SER A 162 23.36 13.64 -4.60
C SER A 162 22.51 14.18 -5.76
N GLU A 163 22.34 15.50 -5.82
CA GLU A 163 21.73 16.19 -6.97
C GLU A 163 22.40 15.79 -8.29
N GLN A 164 23.74 15.68 -8.30
CA GLN A 164 24.49 15.29 -9.49
C GLN A 164 24.12 13.87 -9.95
N GLU A 165 23.84 12.96 -9.03
CA GLU A 165 23.44 11.60 -9.36
C GLU A 165 22.02 11.58 -9.96
N ILE A 166 21.12 12.41 -9.44
CA ILE A 166 19.78 12.61 -10.01
C ILE A 166 19.88 13.14 -11.42
N GLU A 167 20.65 14.20 -11.64
CA GLU A 167 20.86 14.81 -12.97
C GLU A 167 21.50 13.82 -13.97
N ASN A 168 22.50 13.05 -13.55
CA ASN A 168 23.11 12.03 -14.37
C ASN A 168 22.11 10.93 -14.76
N PHE A 169 21.25 10.50 -13.83
CA PHE A 169 20.20 9.52 -14.11
C PHE A 169 19.17 10.09 -15.08
N LEU A 170 18.69 11.32 -14.88
CA LEU A 170 17.74 12.00 -15.76
C LEU A 170 18.25 12.08 -17.21
N ASN A 171 19.55 12.28 -17.38
CA ASN A 171 20.19 12.39 -18.69
C ASN A 171 20.60 11.06 -19.31
N SER A 172 20.56 9.96 -18.56
CA SER A 172 20.90 8.62 -19.02
C SER A 172 19.80 8.03 -19.93
N GLU A 173 20.16 7.03 -20.75
CA GLU A 173 19.19 6.26 -21.54
C GLU A 173 18.20 5.50 -20.64
N GLU A 174 18.70 4.92 -19.53
CA GLU A 174 17.88 4.24 -18.52
C GLU A 174 16.86 5.21 -17.91
N GLY A 175 17.30 6.38 -17.48
CA GLY A 175 16.45 7.39 -16.85
C GLY A 175 15.37 7.87 -17.81
N ARG A 176 15.74 8.25 -19.03
CA ARG A 176 14.76 8.62 -20.08
C ARG A 176 13.76 7.52 -20.37
N SER A 177 14.21 6.26 -20.41
CA SER A 177 13.32 5.13 -20.65
C SER A 177 12.37 4.85 -19.48
N LYS A 178 12.85 4.93 -18.23
CA LYS A 178 12.04 4.65 -17.03
C LYS A 178 11.07 5.78 -16.67
N LEU A 179 11.43 7.02 -17.03
CA LEU A 179 10.61 8.20 -16.80
C LEU A 179 9.66 8.54 -17.95
N ALA A 180 9.88 7.95 -19.12
CA ALA A 180 9.03 8.16 -20.28
C ALA A 180 7.54 8.00 -19.96
N GLU A 181 6.72 8.80 -20.60
CA GLU A 181 5.27 8.68 -20.50
C GLU A 181 4.80 7.28 -20.85
N GLN A 182 3.91 6.77 -20.02
CA GLN A 182 3.20 5.52 -20.24
C GLN A 182 1.70 5.75 -20.11
N TYR A 183 0.97 5.07 -20.94
CA TYR A 183 -0.47 5.17 -21.09
C TYR A 183 -1.11 3.83 -20.77
N ASN A 184 -2.08 3.82 -19.86
CA ASN A 184 -2.96 2.68 -19.64
C ASN A 184 -4.15 2.85 -20.60
N VAL A 185 -4.17 2.03 -21.64
CA VAL A 185 -5.13 2.16 -22.75
C VAL A 185 -6.07 0.97 -22.76
N GLN A 186 -7.35 1.26 -22.96
CA GLN A 186 -8.38 0.27 -23.25
C GLN A 186 -8.87 0.41 -24.68
N GLN A 187 -9.28 -0.68 -25.34
CA GLN A 187 -9.84 -0.63 -26.68
C GLN A 187 -11.12 -1.42 -26.85
N ILE A 188 -11.96 -0.94 -27.75
CA ILE A 188 -13.07 -1.69 -28.32
C ILE A 188 -12.79 -1.85 -29.83
N LEU A 189 -12.73 -3.09 -30.31
CA LEU A 189 -12.59 -3.40 -31.73
C LEU A 189 -13.94 -3.85 -32.28
N LEU A 190 -14.44 -3.12 -33.27
CA LEU A 190 -15.56 -3.53 -34.09
C LEU A 190 -14.98 -4.11 -35.38
N SER A 191 -14.87 -5.44 -35.42
CA SER A 191 -14.30 -6.15 -36.58
C SER A 191 -15.07 -5.87 -37.85
N LEU A 192 -14.35 -5.64 -38.94
CA LEU A 192 -14.89 -5.40 -40.24
C LEU A 192 -13.93 -5.93 -41.31
N ASN A 193 -14.42 -6.71 -42.28
CA ASN A 193 -13.58 -7.16 -43.36
C ASN A 193 -13.10 -5.97 -44.20
N SER A 194 -11.85 -6.01 -44.66
CA SER A 194 -11.29 -4.99 -45.54
C SER A 194 -12.07 -4.76 -46.83
N GLU A 195 -12.75 -5.82 -47.29
CA GLU A 195 -13.61 -5.84 -48.56
C GLU A 195 -15.09 -5.68 -48.23
N ALA A 196 -15.47 -5.30 -47.01
CA ALA A 196 -16.85 -5.15 -46.60
C ALA A 196 -17.61 -4.14 -47.45
N PRO A 197 -18.86 -4.42 -47.86
CA PRO A 197 -19.67 -3.49 -48.60
C PRO A 197 -19.95 -2.21 -47.80
N GLU A 198 -20.19 -1.13 -48.50
CA GLU A 198 -20.37 0.23 -47.91
C GLU A 198 -21.52 0.26 -46.87
N SER A 199 -22.57 -0.54 -47.07
CA SER A 199 -23.67 -0.69 -46.11
C SER A 199 -23.21 -1.25 -44.77
N GLU A 200 -22.29 -2.22 -44.78
CA GLU A 200 -21.73 -2.83 -43.56
C GLU A 200 -20.75 -1.87 -42.87
N VAL A 201 -19.96 -1.12 -43.66
CA VAL A 201 -19.09 -0.07 -43.14
C VAL A 201 -19.90 1.01 -42.40
N ASN A 202 -21.01 1.46 -43.00
CA ASN A 202 -21.87 2.49 -42.41
C ASN A 202 -22.58 1.99 -41.15
N SER A 203 -23.11 0.78 -41.15
CA SER A 203 -23.75 0.21 -39.96
C SER A 203 -22.77 0.00 -38.81
N THR A 204 -21.51 -0.37 -39.11
CA THR A 204 -20.46 -0.49 -38.09
C THR A 204 -20.02 0.87 -37.54
N LYS A 205 -19.97 1.92 -38.36
CA LYS A 205 -19.75 3.29 -37.91
C LYS A 205 -20.86 3.78 -36.99
N GLU A 206 -22.13 3.53 -37.35
CA GLU A 206 -23.27 3.90 -36.51
C GLU A 206 -23.22 3.18 -35.15
N LYS A 207 -22.89 1.88 -35.14
CA LYS A 207 -22.68 1.12 -33.91
C LYS A 207 -21.56 1.72 -33.06
N GLY A 208 -20.43 2.11 -33.66
CA GLY A 208 -19.33 2.73 -32.97
C GLY A 208 -19.68 4.10 -32.39
N ALA A 209 -20.41 4.91 -33.15
CA ALA A 209 -20.91 6.20 -32.66
C ALA A 209 -21.90 6.05 -31.48
N ASP A 210 -22.75 5.01 -31.51
CA ASP A 210 -23.63 4.69 -30.37
C ASP A 210 -22.85 4.31 -29.13
N ILE A 211 -21.80 3.50 -29.28
CA ILE A 211 -20.92 3.10 -28.16
C ILE A 211 -20.25 4.33 -27.54
N ILE A 212 -19.69 5.24 -28.33
CA ILE A 212 -19.06 6.47 -27.86
C ILE A 212 -20.08 7.35 -27.13
N ARG A 213 -21.29 7.50 -27.68
CA ARG A 213 -22.37 8.25 -27.03
C ARG A 213 -22.73 7.68 -25.65
N ARG A 214 -22.94 6.36 -25.56
CA ARG A 214 -23.28 5.68 -24.30
C ARG A 214 -22.17 5.81 -23.27
N TYR A 215 -20.92 5.73 -23.68
CA TYR A 215 -19.78 5.98 -22.79
C TYR A 215 -19.83 7.43 -22.24
N ASN A 216 -20.05 8.41 -23.11
CA ASN A 216 -20.15 9.83 -22.71
C ASN A 216 -21.37 10.10 -21.84
N GLU A 217 -22.42 9.28 -21.91
CA GLU A 217 -23.60 9.31 -21.04
C GLU A 217 -23.37 8.60 -19.70
N GLY A 218 -22.18 8.03 -19.45
CA GLY A 218 -21.74 7.46 -18.17
C GLY A 218 -21.79 5.93 -18.10
N GLU A 219 -21.99 5.21 -19.21
CA GLU A 219 -21.85 3.75 -19.20
C GLU A 219 -20.37 3.35 -19.13
N SER A 220 -20.07 2.28 -18.35
CA SER A 220 -18.69 1.79 -18.18
C SER A 220 -18.09 1.33 -19.50
N PHE A 221 -16.86 1.78 -19.80
CA PHE A 221 -16.13 1.35 -20.98
C PHE A 221 -15.85 -0.15 -20.98
N GLU A 222 -15.56 -0.71 -19.81
CA GLU A 222 -15.31 -2.15 -19.60
C GLU A 222 -16.54 -2.97 -19.96
N LYS A 223 -17.74 -2.52 -19.58
CA LYS A 223 -18.99 -3.17 -19.92
C LYS A 223 -19.29 -3.10 -21.43
N LEU A 224 -19.01 -1.93 -22.04
CA LEU A 224 -19.14 -1.75 -23.48
C LEU A 224 -18.14 -2.62 -24.25
N ALA A 225 -16.89 -2.72 -23.77
CA ALA A 225 -15.89 -3.62 -24.34
C ALA A 225 -16.30 -5.08 -24.26
N ALA A 226 -16.73 -5.55 -23.10
CA ALA A 226 -17.21 -6.93 -22.94
C ALA A 226 -18.42 -7.27 -23.81
N THR A 227 -19.26 -6.27 -24.12
CA THR A 227 -20.49 -6.47 -24.89
C THR A 227 -20.27 -6.40 -26.42
N TYR A 228 -19.40 -5.50 -26.87
CA TYR A 228 -19.33 -5.13 -28.29
C TYR A 228 -17.98 -5.40 -28.94
N SER A 229 -16.89 -5.54 -28.15
CA SER A 229 -15.57 -5.72 -28.72
C SER A 229 -15.33 -7.13 -29.25
N SER A 230 -14.69 -7.21 -30.39
CA SER A 230 -14.17 -8.46 -30.98
C SER A 230 -12.70 -8.69 -30.60
N ASP A 231 -12.13 -7.86 -29.73
CA ASP A 231 -10.75 -8.00 -29.26
C ASP A 231 -10.62 -9.14 -28.22
N GLN A 232 -9.46 -9.78 -28.18
CA GLN A 232 -9.21 -10.88 -27.25
C GLN A 232 -9.32 -10.46 -25.77
N ASN A 233 -9.04 -9.18 -25.46
CA ASN A 233 -9.13 -8.63 -24.10
C ASN A 233 -10.53 -8.04 -23.81
N ALA A 234 -11.53 -8.29 -24.64
CA ALA A 234 -12.89 -7.76 -24.48
C ALA A 234 -13.47 -8.01 -23.09
N LEU A 235 -13.32 -9.26 -22.58
CA LEU A 235 -13.82 -9.67 -21.26
C LEU A 235 -13.03 -9.08 -20.10
N GLU A 236 -11.82 -8.59 -20.38
CA GLU A 236 -10.95 -7.86 -19.42
C GLU A 236 -11.13 -6.34 -19.56
N GLY A 237 -12.28 -5.91 -20.09
CA GLY A 237 -12.59 -4.49 -20.29
C GLY A 237 -11.82 -3.83 -21.44
N GLY A 238 -11.25 -4.62 -22.35
CA GLY A 238 -10.47 -4.15 -23.48
C GLY A 238 -9.08 -3.63 -23.13
N SER A 239 -8.54 -3.99 -21.94
CA SER A 239 -7.26 -3.47 -21.44
C SER A 239 -6.08 -3.92 -22.30
N LEU A 240 -5.25 -2.94 -22.72
CA LEU A 240 -3.93 -3.16 -23.34
C LEU A 240 -2.80 -3.07 -22.31
N GLY A 241 -3.13 -2.73 -21.06
CA GLY A 241 -2.18 -2.45 -19.98
C GLY A 241 -1.35 -1.19 -20.22
N TRP A 242 -0.31 -1.02 -19.39
CA TRP A 242 0.61 0.10 -19.49
C TRP A 242 1.55 -0.03 -20.69
N ARG A 243 1.57 0.97 -21.56
CA ARG A 243 2.42 1.03 -22.76
C ARG A 243 3.05 2.40 -22.92
N LYS A 244 4.29 2.45 -23.39
CA LYS A 244 4.88 3.70 -23.94
C LYS A 244 4.22 4.02 -25.27
N ALA A 245 4.25 5.27 -25.71
CA ALA A 245 3.73 5.65 -27.02
C ALA A 245 4.34 4.81 -28.16
N THR A 246 5.64 4.50 -28.08
CA THR A 246 6.37 3.69 -29.05
C THR A 246 5.98 2.19 -29.05
N GLU A 247 5.32 1.72 -28.01
CA GLU A 247 4.85 0.33 -27.87
C GLU A 247 3.38 0.16 -28.30
N LEU A 248 2.68 1.28 -28.54
CA LEU A 248 1.33 1.30 -29.08
C LEU A 248 1.35 1.20 -30.60
N PRO A 249 0.32 0.63 -31.22
CA PRO A 249 0.11 0.75 -32.67
C PRO A 249 0.18 2.23 -33.09
N THR A 250 0.83 2.55 -34.21
CA THR A 250 1.01 3.94 -34.70
C THR A 250 -0.32 4.70 -34.80
N LEU A 251 -1.41 3.99 -35.17
CA LEU A 251 -2.77 4.55 -35.21
C LEU A 251 -3.26 5.06 -33.86
N PHE A 252 -2.74 4.55 -32.74
CA PHE A 252 -3.16 4.91 -31.38
C PHE A 252 -2.22 5.91 -30.74
N SER A 253 -0.92 5.82 -31.02
CA SER A 253 0.10 6.63 -30.35
C SER A 253 -0.16 8.14 -30.48
N ASP A 254 -0.48 8.61 -31.67
CA ASP A 254 -0.73 10.03 -31.95
C ASP A 254 -2.06 10.54 -31.34
N VAL A 255 -3.02 9.64 -31.20
CA VAL A 255 -4.33 9.93 -30.60
C VAL A 255 -4.20 10.00 -29.09
N VAL A 256 -3.63 8.95 -28.48
CA VAL A 256 -3.48 8.80 -27.02
C VAL A 256 -2.67 9.96 -26.41
N ALA A 257 -1.61 10.42 -27.11
CA ALA A 257 -0.78 11.51 -26.62
C ALA A 257 -1.56 12.83 -26.40
N LYS A 258 -2.67 13.02 -27.12
CA LYS A 258 -3.52 14.22 -27.05
C LYS A 258 -4.75 14.06 -26.16
N MET A 259 -5.05 12.83 -25.71
CA MET A 259 -6.25 12.54 -24.91
C MET A 259 -6.05 12.92 -23.47
N LYS A 260 -7.16 13.28 -22.82
CA LYS A 260 -7.24 13.43 -21.35
C LYS A 260 -7.57 12.08 -20.71
N VAL A 261 -7.11 11.90 -19.47
CA VAL A 261 -7.48 10.71 -18.69
C VAL A 261 -9.00 10.62 -18.57
N GLY A 262 -9.55 9.43 -18.83
CA GLY A 262 -10.98 9.17 -18.89
C GLY A 262 -11.62 9.45 -20.26
N GLU A 263 -10.94 10.04 -21.20
CA GLU A 263 -11.48 10.35 -22.55
C GLU A 263 -11.49 9.10 -23.44
N ALA A 264 -12.55 8.97 -24.24
CA ALA A 264 -12.60 8.02 -25.35
C ALA A 264 -12.36 8.71 -26.69
N SER A 265 -11.67 8.05 -27.59
CA SER A 265 -11.39 8.57 -28.95
C SER A 265 -12.63 8.57 -29.83
N GLU A 266 -12.55 9.29 -30.93
CA GLU A 266 -13.40 9.04 -32.11
C GLU A 266 -13.07 7.68 -32.71
N LEU A 267 -13.87 7.27 -33.70
CA LEU A 267 -13.65 6.01 -34.44
C LEU A 267 -12.35 6.04 -35.25
N ILE A 268 -11.45 5.12 -34.97
CA ILE A 268 -10.17 4.95 -35.68
C ILE A 268 -10.31 3.77 -36.64
N ARG A 269 -10.13 3.98 -37.94
CA ARG A 269 -10.20 2.92 -38.96
C ARG A 269 -8.86 2.20 -39.11
N SER A 270 -8.88 0.87 -39.12
CA SER A 270 -7.75 0.00 -39.45
C SER A 270 -8.14 -1.07 -40.47
N GLY A 271 -7.19 -1.92 -40.85
CA GLY A 271 -7.47 -3.10 -41.67
C GLY A 271 -8.36 -4.15 -40.97
N ALA A 272 -8.37 -4.17 -39.63
CA ALA A 272 -9.17 -5.11 -38.84
C ALA A 272 -10.61 -4.63 -38.54
N GLY A 273 -10.89 -3.33 -38.75
CA GLY A 273 -12.18 -2.75 -38.44
C GLY A 273 -12.09 -1.32 -37.91
N PHE A 274 -13.01 -0.97 -37.02
CA PHE A 274 -13.01 0.29 -36.30
C PHE A 274 -12.62 0.06 -34.85
N HIS A 275 -11.77 0.96 -34.32
CA HIS A 275 -11.34 0.97 -32.94
C HIS A 275 -11.87 2.21 -32.23
N ILE A 276 -12.23 2.03 -30.98
CA ILE A 276 -12.47 3.10 -30.01
C ILE A 276 -11.46 2.82 -28.89
N ILE A 277 -10.62 3.81 -28.59
CA ILE A 277 -9.66 3.70 -27.48
C ILE A 277 -10.04 4.65 -26.37
N ARG A 278 -9.76 4.26 -25.13
CA ARG A 278 -9.91 5.10 -23.94
C ARG A 278 -8.58 5.19 -23.23
N LEU A 279 -8.18 6.42 -22.86
CA LEU A 279 -7.06 6.62 -21.95
C LEU A 279 -7.56 6.47 -20.52
N ALA A 280 -7.33 5.29 -19.92
CA ALA A 280 -7.75 5.03 -18.55
C ALA A 280 -6.89 5.80 -17.56
N GLU A 281 -5.56 5.77 -17.76
CA GLU A 281 -4.59 6.42 -16.87
C GLU A 281 -3.35 6.85 -17.66
N LYS A 282 -2.60 7.81 -17.14
CA LYS A 282 -1.34 8.30 -17.68
C LYS A 282 -0.30 8.44 -16.57
N ARG A 283 0.93 8.01 -16.82
CA ARG A 283 2.05 8.15 -15.87
C ARG A 283 3.35 8.41 -16.62
N GLY A 284 4.36 8.91 -15.90
CA GLY A 284 5.68 9.17 -16.49
C GLY A 284 6.01 10.65 -16.49
N ASP A 285 6.75 11.10 -17.51
CA ASP A 285 7.19 12.48 -17.68
C ASP A 285 6.02 13.35 -18.18
N VAL A 286 5.09 13.64 -17.29
CA VAL A 286 3.87 14.41 -17.58
C VAL A 286 4.06 15.82 -17.04
N VAL A 287 3.74 16.83 -17.83
CA VAL A 287 3.66 18.21 -17.37
C VAL A 287 2.60 18.29 -16.27
N LYS A 288 3.02 18.69 -15.07
CA LYS A 288 2.16 18.78 -13.89
C LYS A 288 2.16 20.20 -13.36
N PHE A 289 0.99 20.80 -13.38
CA PHE A 289 0.72 22.05 -12.69
C PHE A 289 0.04 21.80 -11.36
N GLU A 290 0.36 22.61 -10.39
CA GLU A 290 -0.21 22.55 -9.05
C GLU A 290 -0.65 23.94 -8.60
N ASP A 291 -1.90 24.03 -8.15
CA ASP A 291 -2.40 25.27 -7.56
C ASP A 291 -1.78 25.41 -6.18
N GLN A 292 -1.07 26.53 -5.94
CA GLN A 292 -0.43 26.82 -4.68
C GLN A 292 -0.95 28.12 -4.10
N THR A 293 -1.07 28.16 -2.77
CA THR A 293 -1.51 29.33 -2.03
C THR A 293 -0.39 29.80 -1.09
N LEU A 294 -0.04 31.08 -1.16
CA LEU A 294 0.83 31.73 -0.20
C LEU A 294 -0.02 32.29 0.92
N VAL A 295 0.17 31.79 2.14
CA VAL A 295 -0.67 32.11 3.29
C VAL A 295 0.17 32.44 4.51
N ARG A 296 -0.34 33.33 5.37
CA ARG A 296 0.18 33.59 6.71
C ARG A 296 -0.93 33.45 7.75
N HIS A 297 -0.57 33.11 8.98
CA HIS A 297 -1.54 32.89 10.04
C HIS A 297 -1.08 33.38 11.42
N ILE A 298 -2.04 33.49 12.33
CA ILE A 298 -1.85 33.65 13.77
C ILE A 298 -2.57 32.46 14.42
N LEU A 299 -1.82 31.65 15.19
CA LEU A 299 -2.35 30.54 15.96
C LEU A 299 -2.35 30.87 17.43
N VAL A 300 -3.48 30.66 18.12
CA VAL A 300 -3.57 30.67 19.58
C VAL A 300 -4.16 29.35 20.06
N GLN A 301 -3.39 28.61 20.86
CA GLN A 301 -3.77 27.30 21.35
C GLN A 301 -4.62 27.36 22.61
N LEU A 302 -5.47 26.36 22.80
CA LEU A 302 -6.14 26.12 24.09
C LEU A 302 -5.10 25.63 25.09
N SER A 303 -5.20 26.06 26.35
CA SER A 303 -4.29 25.62 27.41
C SER A 303 -5.04 25.48 28.74
N GLU A 304 -4.42 24.87 29.72
CA GLU A 304 -5.01 24.71 31.07
C GLU A 304 -5.30 26.07 31.76
N ILE A 305 -4.58 27.12 31.37
CA ILE A 305 -4.73 28.48 31.94
C ILE A 305 -5.58 29.40 31.06
N ARG A 306 -5.96 28.99 29.86
CA ARG A 306 -6.76 29.79 28.89
C ARG A 306 -7.91 28.98 28.39
N SER A 307 -9.12 29.30 28.83
CA SER A 307 -10.34 28.63 28.36
C SER A 307 -10.65 28.94 26.89
N GLU A 308 -11.45 28.11 26.26
CA GLU A 308 -11.92 28.31 24.89
C GLU A 308 -12.53 29.71 24.68
N LYS A 309 -13.39 30.14 25.61
CA LYS A 309 -13.99 31.48 25.57
C LYS A 309 -12.92 32.57 25.56
N GLN A 310 -11.94 32.50 26.45
CA GLN A 310 -10.86 33.49 26.53
C GLN A 310 -10.00 33.49 25.26
N THR A 311 -9.74 32.31 24.69
CA THR A 311 -9.02 32.19 23.41
C THR A 311 -9.81 32.84 22.28
N LYS A 312 -11.10 32.56 22.18
CA LYS A 312 -11.98 33.17 21.17
C LYS A 312 -12.07 34.67 21.32
N ASP A 313 -12.19 35.17 22.54
CA ASP A 313 -12.26 36.62 22.83
C ASP A 313 -10.94 37.31 22.40
N LEU A 314 -9.76 36.69 22.71
CA LEU A 314 -8.46 37.16 22.26
C LEU A 314 -8.33 37.17 20.73
N MET A 315 -8.80 36.11 20.07
CA MET A 315 -8.74 36.03 18.61
C MET A 315 -9.64 37.09 17.95
N ASN A 316 -10.80 37.38 18.52
CA ASN A 316 -11.66 38.48 18.07
C ASN A 316 -11.00 39.86 18.28
N GLU A 317 -10.26 40.07 19.39
CA GLU A 317 -9.49 41.29 19.60
C GLU A 317 -8.39 41.45 18.54
N ILE A 318 -7.63 40.36 18.25
CA ILE A 318 -6.59 40.37 17.22
C ILE A 318 -7.21 40.65 15.85
N TYR A 319 -8.32 39.98 15.52
CA TYR A 319 -9.03 40.22 14.28
C TYR A 319 -9.49 41.69 14.13
N GLN A 320 -10.02 42.30 15.21
CA GLN A 320 -10.41 43.69 15.16
C GLN A 320 -9.21 44.61 14.90
N LYS A 321 -8.06 44.36 15.53
CA LYS A 321 -6.83 45.12 15.26
C LYS A 321 -6.39 45.01 13.80
N LEU A 322 -6.50 43.82 13.19
CA LEU A 322 -6.22 43.63 11.77
C LEU A 322 -7.18 44.42 10.88
N VAL A 323 -8.47 44.41 11.20
CA VAL A 323 -9.48 45.19 10.48
C VAL A 323 -9.24 46.70 10.64
N ASP A 324 -8.74 47.15 11.79
CA ASP A 324 -8.39 48.54 12.06
C ASP A 324 -7.05 48.95 11.41
N GLY A 325 -6.36 48.00 10.71
CA GLY A 325 -5.16 48.27 9.90
C GLY A 325 -3.83 48.06 10.62
N GLU A 326 -3.81 47.37 11.79
CA GLU A 326 -2.55 46.97 12.40
C GLU A 326 -1.83 45.91 11.55
N ASP A 327 -0.50 45.95 11.59
CA ASP A 327 0.36 45.08 10.78
C ASP A 327 0.23 43.59 11.19
N PHE A 328 -0.14 42.75 10.27
CA PHE A 328 -0.33 41.31 10.51
C PHE A 328 0.96 40.65 11.05
N LYS A 329 2.14 40.99 10.47
CA LYS A 329 3.42 40.39 10.89
C LYS A 329 3.76 40.74 12.33
N GLN A 330 3.42 41.98 12.76
CA GLN A 330 3.66 42.42 14.16
C GLN A 330 2.74 41.67 15.10
N LEU A 331 1.45 41.55 14.76
CA LEU A 331 0.46 40.81 15.56
C LEU A 331 0.81 39.32 15.63
N ALA A 332 1.25 38.70 14.53
CA ALA A 332 1.73 37.34 14.54
C ALA A 332 2.92 37.13 15.47
N ARG A 333 3.94 37.98 15.40
CA ARG A 333 5.10 37.95 16.33
C ARG A 333 4.71 38.10 17.78
N GLN A 334 3.70 38.91 18.04
CA GLN A 334 3.26 39.21 19.42
C GLN A 334 2.37 38.07 19.96
N TYR A 335 1.40 37.62 19.22
CA TYR A 335 0.32 36.75 19.70
C TYR A 335 0.39 35.31 19.24
N SER A 336 1.01 35.01 18.06
CA SER A 336 1.02 33.65 17.56
C SER A 336 1.80 32.71 18.48
N GLU A 337 1.25 31.53 18.68
CA GLU A 337 1.86 30.42 19.43
C GLU A 337 2.39 29.32 18.50
N ASP A 338 2.39 29.58 17.17
CA ASP A 338 3.04 28.70 16.21
C ASP A 338 4.55 28.91 16.19
N PRO A 339 5.37 27.97 16.68
CA PRO A 339 6.82 28.14 16.72
C PRO A 339 7.47 28.18 15.34
N GLY A 340 6.82 27.62 14.32
CA GLY A 340 7.35 27.51 12.96
C GLY A 340 7.28 28.82 12.17
N SER A 341 6.20 29.59 12.36
CA SER A 341 5.96 30.79 11.54
C SER A 341 5.95 32.11 12.32
N LYS A 342 5.82 32.05 13.64
CA LYS A 342 5.69 33.26 14.50
C LYS A 342 6.77 34.32 14.20
N MET A 343 8.02 33.92 14.12
CA MET A 343 9.16 34.85 13.95
C MET A 343 9.19 35.42 12.51
N GLU A 344 8.65 34.69 11.57
CA GLU A 344 8.50 35.10 10.16
C GLU A 344 7.22 35.93 9.92
N GLY A 345 6.53 36.31 11.01
CA GLY A 345 5.30 37.09 10.93
C GLY A 345 4.08 36.27 10.49
N GLY A 346 4.09 34.99 10.82
CA GLY A 346 3.02 34.03 10.55
C GLY A 346 3.08 33.39 9.17
N GLU A 347 4.08 33.68 8.35
CA GLU A 347 4.17 33.20 6.96
C GLU A 347 4.46 31.70 6.90
N LEU A 348 3.64 30.94 6.15
CA LEU A 348 3.74 29.50 5.99
C LEU A 348 4.36 29.08 4.65
N GLY A 349 4.63 30.06 3.77
CA GLY A 349 5.14 29.79 2.42
C GLY A 349 4.08 29.34 1.44
N TRP A 350 4.53 28.99 0.24
CA TRP A 350 3.67 28.42 -0.80
C TRP A 350 3.29 26.99 -0.44
N SER A 351 2.00 26.70 -0.43
CA SER A 351 1.47 25.42 0.00
C SER A 351 0.56 24.83 -1.07
N ALA A 352 0.75 23.54 -1.33
CA ALA A 352 -0.10 22.74 -2.19
C ALA A 352 -1.44 22.39 -1.49
N PRO A 353 -2.48 21.97 -2.23
CA PRO A 353 -3.69 21.42 -1.64
C PRO A 353 -3.40 20.25 -0.69
N ASP A 354 -4.23 20.07 0.31
CA ASP A 354 -4.15 19.00 1.34
C ASP A 354 -2.87 19.07 2.22
N THR A 355 -2.21 20.24 2.29
CA THR A 355 -1.03 20.45 3.14
C THR A 355 -1.40 20.68 4.60
N PHE A 356 -2.54 21.34 4.86
CA PHE A 356 -2.96 21.78 6.20
C PHE A 356 -4.12 20.94 6.75
N ASP A 357 -4.50 21.23 7.99
CA ASP A 357 -5.73 20.70 8.60
C ASP A 357 -6.95 21.02 7.73
N PRO A 358 -7.90 20.09 7.57
CA PRO A 358 -9.09 20.31 6.71
C PRO A 358 -9.88 21.59 7.01
N ALA A 359 -10.02 21.97 8.31
CA ALA A 359 -10.71 23.21 8.67
C ALA A 359 -9.89 24.45 8.27
N PHE A 360 -8.57 24.36 8.31
CA PHE A 360 -7.69 25.43 7.83
C PHE A 360 -7.78 25.56 6.29
N GLU A 361 -7.74 24.44 5.57
CA GLU A 361 -7.87 24.40 4.10
C GLU A 361 -9.22 24.97 3.63
N GLU A 362 -10.32 24.62 4.30
CA GLU A 362 -11.66 25.12 3.97
C GLU A 362 -11.69 26.64 4.05
N VAL A 363 -11.19 27.23 5.14
CA VAL A 363 -11.14 28.68 5.30
C VAL A 363 -10.17 29.32 4.32
N MET A 364 -8.96 28.77 4.16
CA MET A 364 -7.97 29.25 3.21
C MET A 364 -8.53 29.32 1.78
N ASN A 365 -9.29 28.31 1.37
CA ASN A 365 -9.88 28.24 0.04
C ASN A 365 -11.08 29.20 -0.14
N SER A 366 -11.73 29.61 0.95
CA SER A 366 -12.90 30.53 0.92
C SER A 366 -12.55 32.02 0.99
N VAL A 367 -11.30 32.37 1.39
CA VAL A 367 -10.84 33.76 1.57
C VAL A 367 -10.20 34.26 0.29
N ASP A 368 -10.52 35.47 -0.14
CA ASP A 368 -9.89 36.09 -1.31
C ASP A 368 -8.45 36.54 -1.04
N THR A 369 -7.67 36.66 -2.11
CA THR A 369 -6.28 37.14 -2.01
C THR A 369 -6.25 38.57 -1.47
N GLY A 370 -5.42 38.79 -0.44
CA GLY A 370 -5.29 40.04 0.29
C GLY A 370 -6.33 40.23 1.41
N GLU A 371 -7.16 39.26 1.68
CA GLU A 371 -8.15 39.33 2.75
C GLU A 371 -7.77 38.49 3.96
N VAL A 372 -8.20 38.94 5.13
CA VAL A 372 -8.02 38.29 6.42
C VAL A 372 -9.27 37.52 6.80
N SER A 373 -9.12 36.25 7.16
CA SER A 373 -10.22 35.40 7.63
C SER A 373 -10.80 35.90 8.96
N ARG A 374 -12.05 35.54 9.25
CA ARG A 374 -12.53 35.57 10.63
C ARG A 374 -11.84 34.50 11.47
N PRO A 375 -11.80 34.66 12.81
CA PRO A 375 -11.29 33.60 13.68
C PRO A 375 -12.06 32.30 13.48
N PHE A 376 -11.31 31.20 13.30
CA PHE A 376 -11.84 29.84 13.15
C PHE A 376 -10.99 28.84 13.95
N GLN A 377 -11.52 27.63 14.14
CA GLN A 377 -10.88 26.59 14.94
C GLN A 377 -10.46 25.40 14.06
N SER A 378 -9.26 24.90 14.31
CA SER A 378 -8.74 23.63 13.78
C SER A 378 -8.40 22.67 14.92
N SER A 379 -7.82 21.51 14.58
CA SER A 379 -7.30 20.55 15.58
C SER A 379 -6.10 21.12 16.38
N PHE A 380 -5.44 22.17 15.90
CA PHE A 380 -4.29 22.81 16.54
C PHE A 380 -4.64 23.98 17.46
N GLY A 381 -5.82 24.55 17.31
CA GLY A 381 -6.26 25.70 18.08
C GLY A 381 -7.09 26.69 17.26
N TRP A 382 -7.10 27.96 17.67
CA TRP A 382 -7.79 29.03 16.98
C TRP A 382 -6.84 29.78 16.05
N HIS A 383 -7.31 30.04 14.83
CA HIS A 383 -6.55 30.68 13.77
C HIS A 383 -7.24 31.96 13.25
N ILE A 384 -6.40 32.87 12.76
CA ILE A 384 -6.73 33.88 11.76
C ILE A 384 -5.71 33.70 10.65
N LEU A 385 -6.13 33.66 9.40
CA LEU A 385 -5.23 33.57 8.25
C LEU A 385 -5.46 34.75 7.29
N GLU A 386 -4.45 35.00 6.47
CA GLU A 386 -4.54 35.90 5.34
C GLU A 386 -3.92 35.22 4.13
N VAL A 387 -4.64 35.20 3.03
CA VAL A 387 -4.14 34.71 1.74
C VAL A 387 -3.35 35.83 1.06
N LEU A 388 -2.06 35.63 0.88
CA LEU A 388 -1.19 36.64 0.27
C LEU A 388 -1.19 36.58 -1.25
N ASP A 389 -1.18 35.38 -1.81
CA ASP A 389 -1.20 35.17 -3.27
C ASP A 389 -1.64 33.75 -3.62
N ARG A 390 -1.99 33.53 -4.90
CA ARG A 390 -2.29 32.21 -5.48
C ARG A 390 -1.61 32.09 -6.81
N ARG A 391 -1.05 30.91 -7.08
CA ARG A 391 -0.41 30.63 -8.35
C ARG A 391 -0.69 29.21 -8.82
N ASN A 392 -0.56 29.02 -10.12
CA ASN A 392 -0.53 27.69 -10.72
C ASN A 392 0.91 27.45 -11.16
N GLU A 393 1.63 26.61 -10.39
CA GLU A 393 3.07 26.37 -10.55
C GLU A 393 3.31 25.13 -11.40
N ASP A 394 4.23 25.22 -12.35
CA ASP A 394 4.73 24.05 -13.08
C ASP A 394 5.73 23.28 -12.19
N ILE A 395 5.29 22.18 -11.62
CA ILE A 395 6.08 21.31 -10.74
C ILE A 395 6.63 20.07 -11.48
N SER A 396 6.60 20.07 -12.81
CA SER A 396 7.00 18.91 -13.64
C SER A 396 8.43 18.47 -13.36
N ASP A 397 9.36 19.40 -13.23
CA ASP A 397 10.77 19.11 -12.92
C ASP A 397 10.94 18.51 -11.52
N ASP A 398 10.23 19.00 -10.52
CA ASP A 398 10.29 18.46 -9.15
C ASP A 398 9.70 17.05 -9.10
N VAL A 399 8.58 16.81 -9.78
CA VAL A 399 7.98 15.47 -9.90
C VAL A 399 8.94 14.51 -10.60
N ARG A 400 9.61 14.97 -11.67
CA ARG A 400 10.61 14.17 -12.40
C ARG A 400 11.82 13.83 -11.56
N LYS A 401 12.37 14.81 -10.82
CA LYS A 401 13.50 14.63 -9.90
C LYS A 401 13.14 13.70 -8.75
N ASN A 402 11.99 13.87 -8.12
CA ASN A 402 11.51 13.01 -7.05
C ASN A 402 11.33 11.55 -7.51
N ARG A 403 10.87 11.36 -8.74
CA ARG A 403 10.71 10.03 -9.34
C ARG A 403 12.07 9.39 -9.66
N ALA A 404 13.02 10.17 -10.19
CA ALA A 404 14.39 9.74 -10.39
C ALA A 404 15.05 9.36 -9.06
N TYR A 405 14.90 10.19 -8.03
CA TYR A 405 15.35 9.90 -6.68
C TYR A 405 14.80 8.55 -6.17
N SER A 406 13.50 8.33 -6.30
CA SER A 406 12.85 7.08 -5.85
C SER A 406 13.41 5.85 -6.58
N ILE A 407 13.66 5.95 -7.88
CA ILE A 407 14.24 4.84 -8.67
C ILE A 407 15.68 4.55 -8.24
N ILE A 408 16.49 5.59 -8.05
CA ILE A 408 17.87 5.46 -7.60
C ILE A 408 17.91 4.91 -6.17
N PHE A 409 17.05 5.44 -5.27
CA PHE A 409 16.93 4.98 -3.89
C PHE A 409 16.59 3.49 -3.83
N ASN A 410 15.56 3.05 -4.54
CA ASN A 410 15.15 1.63 -4.54
C ASN A 410 16.29 0.73 -5.03
N ARG A 411 17.01 1.12 -6.07
CA ARG A 411 18.17 0.36 -6.58
C ARG A 411 19.29 0.27 -5.55
N LYS A 412 19.66 1.39 -4.94
CA LYS A 412 20.68 1.41 -3.87
C LYS A 412 20.22 0.64 -2.64
N PHE A 413 18.95 0.75 -2.29
CA PHE A 413 18.36 0.05 -1.15
C PHE A 413 18.47 -1.46 -1.32
N GLU A 414 18.11 -2.01 -2.49
CA GLU A 414 18.22 -3.43 -2.77
C GLU A 414 19.68 -3.91 -2.66
N GLN A 415 20.63 -3.17 -3.21
CA GLN A 415 22.05 -3.51 -3.14
C GLN A 415 22.58 -3.48 -1.70
N GLU A 416 22.26 -2.43 -0.97
CA GLU A 416 22.68 -2.24 0.42
C GLU A 416 21.99 -3.23 1.36
N LEU A 417 20.73 -3.59 1.10
CA LEU A 417 20.00 -4.61 1.85
C LEU A 417 20.70 -5.96 1.77
N GLN A 418 21.08 -6.41 0.57
CA GLN A 418 21.79 -7.68 0.41
C GLN A 418 23.11 -7.70 1.19
N ARG A 419 23.88 -6.61 1.13
CA ARG A 419 25.11 -6.46 1.90
C ARG A 419 24.85 -6.51 3.41
N THR A 420 23.88 -5.73 3.87
CA THR A 420 23.50 -5.65 5.29
C THR A 420 23.03 -7.02 5.82
N LEU A 421 22.22 -7.77 5.06
CA LEU A 421 21.75 -9.10 5.48
C LEU A 421 22.91 -10.09 5.60
N ILE A 422 23.90 -10.06 4.69
CA ILE A 422 25.10 -10.88 4.79
C ILE A 422 25.93 -10.52 6.02
N GLU A 423 26.12 -9.22 6.31
CA GLU A 423 26.83 -8.73 7.50
C GLU A 423 26.11 -9.21 8.77
N LEU A 424 24.81 -8.96 8.91
CA LEU A 424 24.01 -9.40 10.06
C LEU A 424 24.11 -10.91 10.28
N ARG A 425 24.01 -11.68 9.19
CA ARG A 425 24.15 -13.15 9.26
C ARG A 425 25.52 -13.57 9.77
N SER A 426 26.58 -12.88 9.34
CA SER A 426 27.97 -13.19 9.74
C SER A 426 28.31 -12.78 11.18
N GLU A 427 27.63 -11.76 11.71
CA GLU A 427 27.84 -11.26 13.07
C GLU A 427 27.03 -12.03 14.12
N SER A 428 25.94 -12.71 13.71
CA SER A 428 25.07 -13.45 14.62
C SER A 428 25.57 -14.83 14.93
N TYR A 429 25.38 -15.27 16.16
CA TYR A 429 25.62 -16.67 16.56
C TYR A 429 24.54 -17.57 16.01
N VAL A 430 24.93 -18.56 15.20
CA VAL A 430 23.96 -19.53 14.64
C VAL A 430 24.50 -20.95 14.80
N ASP A 431 23.73 -21.82 15.45
CA ASP A 431 24.00 -23.23 15.64
C ASP A 431 22.88 -24.08 14.99
N ILE A 432 23.17 -24.68 13.83
CA ILE A 432 22.22 -25.49 13.05
C ILE A 432 22.29 -26.96 13.49
N LYS A 433 21.13 -27.52 13.89
CA LYS A 433 20.97 -28.88 14.43
C LYS A 433 20.16 -29.80 13.50
N LEU A 434 20.06 -29.47 12.23
CA LEU A 434 19.20 -30.18 11.26
C LEU A 434 19.56 -31.70 11.14
N ASN A 435 20.80 -32.08 11.40
CA ASN A 435 21.33 -33.44 11.22
C ASN A 435 21.80 -34.08 12.55
N SER A 436 21.43 -33.54 13.70
CA SER A 436 21.84 -34.05 15.02
C SER A 436 20.78 -34.94 15.68
#